data_8ba0ca787666ae7fcd8b4296056d8d0e
#
_entry.id   8ba0ca787666ae7fcd8b4296056d8d0e
#
_cell.length_a   1.000
_cell.length_b   1.000
_cell.length_c   1.000
_cell.angle_alpha   90.00
_cell.angle_beta   90.00
_cell.angle_gamma   90.00
#
_symmetry.space_group_name_H-M   'P 1'
#
loop_
_entity.id
_entity.type
_entity.pdbx_description
1 polymer ?
#
loop_
_entity_poly.entity_id
_entity_poly.type
_entity_poly.pdbx_seq_one_letter_code
_entity_poly.pdbx_strand_id
1 'polypeptide(L)'
;MTRCKHDVPEAPAPSADPDAWWEPISAEAPAGPWLEYDTAYAALGARMVPPVEVQYGDFRQRRDAPAWPELERECRDLLRRSRDITLLVWWLRCRVHACGADGLEQGLRVMQRVLRALGAHVHP
;
A
#
# COMPACT_ATOMS: atom_id res chain seq x y z
N MET A 1 -7.83 6.12 11.38
CA MET A 1 -7.79 4.75 11.90
C MET A 1 -8.37 3.80 10.87
N THR A 2 -7.67 2.74 10.58
CA THR A 2 -8.08 1.80 9.54
C THR A 2 -9.14 0.85 10.08
N ARG A 3 -10.28 0.78 9.41
CA ARG A 3 -11.41 -0.02 9.86
C ARG A 3 -11.47 -1.35 9.14
N CYS A 4 -11.93 -2.38 9.84
CA CYS A 4 -12.15 -3.70 9.28
C CYS A 4 -13.54 -3.79 8.60
N LYS A 5 -13.83 -4.97 8.04
CA LYS A 5 -14.98 -5.20 7.16
C LYS A 5 -16.32 -4.72 7.71
N HIS A 6 -16.60 -4.97 8.98
CA HIS A 6 -17.90 -4.62 9.59
C HIS A 6 -18.13 -3.12 9.76
N ASP A 7 -17.06 -2.33 9.62
CA ASP A 7 -17.10 -0.87 9.72
C ASP A 7 -16.99 -0.19 8.36
N VAL A 8 -17.05 -0.95 7.27
CA VAL A 8 -16.93 -0.40 5.92
C VAL A 8 -18.13 0.47 5.63
N PRO A 9 -17.96 1.77 5.37
CA PRO A 9 -19.06 2.63 4.98
C PRO A 9 -19.59 2.20 3.61
N GLU A 10 -20.85 2.54 3.33
CA GLU A 10 -21.39 2.38 2.00
C GLU A 10 -20.50 3.09 0.99
N ALA A 11 -20.44 2.51 -0.23
CA ALA A 11 -19.56 3.03 -1.26
C ALA A 11 -19.80 4.53 -1.49
N PRO A 12 -18.85 5.40 -1.13
CA PRO A 12 -19.02 6.83 -1.36
C PRO A 12 -18.94 7.14 -2.85
N ALA A 13 -19.40 8.33 -3.22
CA ALA A 13 -19.17 8.83 -4.56
C ALA A 13 -17.66 8.83 -4.86
N PRO A 14 -17.23 8.41 -6.07
CA PRO A 14 -15.81 8.26 -6.38
C PRO A 14 -14.94 9.47 -6.04
N SER A 15 -15.44 10.65 -6.30
CA SER A 15 -14.72 11.90 -6.05
C SER A 15 -14.57 12.26 -4.56
N ALA A 16 -15.30 11.61 -3.68
CA ALA A 16 -15.30 11.91 -2.24
C ALA A 16 -14.36 11.01 -1.44
N ASP A 17 -13.85 9.95 -2.04
CA ASP A 17 -12.99 8.97 -1.38
C ASP A 17 -11.51 9.31 -1.60
N PRO A 18 -10.78 9.70 -0.53
CA PRO A 18 -9.35 10.03 -0.67
C PRO A 18 -8.48 8.82 -1.07
N ASP A 19 -8.98 7.61 -0.89
CA ASP A 19 -8.29 6.37 -1.23
C ASP A 19 -8.79 5.76 -2.53
N ALA A 20 -9.43 6.56 -3.39
CA ALA A 20 -9.92 6.12 -4.70
C ALA A 20 -8.77 6.01 -5.72
N TRP A 21 -7.87 5.06 -5.51
CA TRP A 21 -6.67 4.88 -6.35
C TRP A 21 -6.98 4.35 -7.74
N TRP A 22 -8.21 3.94 -8.02
CA TRP A 22 -8.70 3.60 -9.35
C TRP A 22 -8.98 4.84 -10.21
N GLU A 23 -9.03 6.03 -9.61
CA GLU A 23 -9.18 7.27 -10.34
C GLU A 23 -7.82 7.74 -10.87
N PRO A 24 -7.76 8.27 -12.11
CA PRO A 24 -6.52 8.80 -12.64
C PRO A 24 -6.05 10.03 -11.87
N ILE A 25 -4.74 10.18 -11.73
CA ILE A 25 -4.14 11.35 -11.09
C ILE A 25 -4.29 12.56 -12.02
N SER A 26 -4.04 12.34 -13.32
CA SER A 26 -4.27 13.35 -14.35
C SER A 26 -4.58 12.66 -15.67
N ALA A 27 -5.12 13.40 -16.63
CA ALA A 27 -5.39 12.88 -17.97
C ALA A 27 -4.10 12.51 -18.72
N GLU A 28 -3.03 13.25 -18.47
CA GLU A 28 -1.75 13.09 -19.15
C GLU A 28 -0.91 11.97 -18.54
N ALA A 29 -1.01 11.81 -17.23
CA ALA A 29 -0.30 10.75 -16.48
C ALA A 29 -1.26 10.12 -15.48
N PRO A 30 -2.11 9.17 -15.91
CA PRO A 30 -3.12 8.58 -15.04
C PRO A 30 -2.57 7.94 -13.77
N ALA A 31 -1.40 7.31 -13.84
CA ALA A 31 -0.74 6.69 -12.70
C ALA A 31 0.20 7.64 -11.95
N GLY A 32 0.36 8.88 -12.41
CA GLY A 32 1.28 9.84 -11.84
C GLY A 32 2.75 9.50 -12.10
N PRO A 33 3.69 10.16 -11.41
CA PRO A 33 5.10 9.91 -11.59
C PRO A 33 5.53 8.55 -11.06
N TRP A 34 6.51 7.94 -11.68
CA TRP A 34 7.14 6.73 -11.15
C TRP A 34 8.10 7.13 -10.01
N LEU A 35 7.93 6.51 -8.86
CA LEU A 35 8.63 6.87 -7.63
C LEU A 35 9.93 6.09 -7.40
N GLU A 36 10.52 5.50 -8.42
CA GLU A 36 11.74 4.68 -8.31
C GLU A 36 12.87 5.39 -7.53
N TYR A 37 13.03 6.68 -7.74
CA TYR A 37 14.08 7.47 -7.08
C TYR A 37 13.56 8.39 -5.97
N ASP A 38 12.31 8.23 -5.58
CA ASP A 38 11.75 9.02 -4.49
C ASP A 38 12.27 8.53 -3.14
N THR A 39 12.71 9.46 -2.28
CA THR A 39 13.31 9.09 -0.99
C THR A 39 12.31 8.45 -0.04
N ALA A 40 11.07 8.92 -0.02
CA ALA A 40 10.02 8.34 0.82
C ALA A 40 9.68 6.92 0.38
N TYR A 41 9.63 6.68 -0.93
CA TYR A 41 9.41 5.35 -1.52
C TYR A 41 10.54 4.39 -1.15
N ALA A 42 11.79 4.82 -1.29
CA ALA A 42 12.96 4.01 -0.95
C ALA A 42 13.00 3.68 0.54
N ALA A 43 12.73 4.67 1.40
CA ALA A 43 12.70 4.47 2.84
C ALA A 43 11.59 3.50 3.27
N LEU A 44 10.41 3.62 2.68
CA LEU A 44 9.31 2.69 2.92
C LEU A 44 9.66 1.28 2.47
N GLY A 45 10.26 1.14 1.29
CA GLY A 45 10.70 -0.14 0.75
C GLY A 45 11.68 -0.86 1.68
N ALA A 46 12.62 -0.13 2.24
CA ALA A 46 13.59 -0.68 3.18
C ALA A 46 12.92 -1.23 4.45
N ARG A 47 11.83 -0.61 4.89
CA ARG A 47 11.06 -1.06 6.06
C ARG A 47 10.11 -2.22 5.75
N MET A 48 9.69 -2.36 4.50
CA MET A 48 8.77 -3.43 4.05
C MET A 48 9.49 -4.74 3.74
N VAL A 49 10.80 -4.69 3.50
CA VAL A 49 11.59 -5.91 3.26
C VAL A 49 11.87 -6.60 4.58
N PRO A 50 11.60 -7.93 4.68
CA PRO A 50 11.90 -8.67 5.90
C PRO A 50 13.39 -8.56 6.26
N PRO A 51 13.70 -8.36 7.54
CA PRO A 51 15.10 -8.29 7.98
C PRO A 51 15.77 -9.64 7.76
N VAL A 52 17.01 -9.60 7.24
CA VAL A 52 17.86 -10.78 7.20
C VAL A 52 18.33 -11.01 8.63
N GLU A 53 17.96 -12.16 9.22
CA GLU A 53 18.50 -12.55 10.51
C GLU A 53 19.97 -12.89 10.32
N VAL A 54 20.85 -12.04 10.83
CA VAL A 54 22.26 -12.32 10.88
C VAL A 54 22.56 -12.92 12.26
N GLN A 55 22.93 -14.20 12.26
CA GLN A 55 23.33 -14.90 13.49
C GLN A 55 24.84 -15.03 13.51
N TYR A 56 25.47 -14.38 14.50
CA TYR A 56 26.89 -14.55 14.79
C TYR A 56 27.02 -15.29 16.14
N GLY A 57 27.26 -16.61 16.08
CA GLY A 57 27.35 -17.41 17.29
C GLY A 57 26.05 -17.34 18.11
N ASP A 58 26.14 -16.89 19.37
CA ASP A 58 24.98 -16.73 20.24
C ASP A 58 24.28 -15.37 20.12
N PHE A 59 24.76 -14.50 19.22
CA PHE A 59 24.22 -13.16 19.05
C PHE A 59 23.13 -13.17 17.98
N ARG A 60 21.89 -12.89 18.40
CA ARG A 60 20.77 -12.66 17.49
C ARG A 60 20.40 -11.20 17.50
N GLN A 61 20.56 -10.57 16.35
CA GLN A 61 20.02 -9.22 16.16
C GLN A 61 18.54 -9.34 15.84
N ARG A 62 17.69 -9.01 16.82
CA ARG A 62 16.25 -8.89 16.58
C ARG A 62 15.95 -7.48 16.14
N ARG A 63 15.24 -7.37 15.01
CA ARG A 63 14.57 -6.13 14.67
C ARG A 63 13.24 -6.08 15.39
N ASP A 64 12.85 -4.88 15.82
CA ASP A 64 11.52 -4.65 16.35
C ASP A 64 10.45 -4.99 15.31
N ALA A 65 9.27 -5.37 15.78
CA ALA A 65 8.15 -5.63 14.90
C ALA A 65 7.81 -4.36 14.10
N PRO A 66 7.45 -4.50 12.80
CA PRO A 66 7.09 -3.36 12.00
C PRO A 66 5.89 -2.59 12.59
N ALA A 67 5.93 -1.27 12.51
CA ALA A 67 4.81 -0.41 12.90
C ALA A 67 3.79 -0.38 11.76
N TRP A 68 3.00 -1.43 11.64
CA TRP A 68 2.07 -1.63 10.53
C TRP A 68 1.10 -0.46 10.28
N PRO A 69 0.48 0.15 11.30
CA PRO A 69 -0.40 1.29 11.08
C PRO A 69 0.32 2.48 10.45
N GLU A 70 1.56 2.73 10.85
CA GLU A 70 2.38 3.80 10.30
C GLU A 70 2.79 3.50 8.86
N LEU A 71 3.21 2.26 8.59
CA LEU A 71 3.55 1.81 7.24
C LEU A 71 2.36 1.92 6.29
N GLU A 72 1.17 1.55 6.76
CA GLU A 72 -0.05 1.67 5.96
C GLU A 72 -0.34 3.13 5.58
N ARG A 73 -0.18 4.05 6.52
CA ARG A 73 -0.38 5.47 6.28
C ARG A 73 0.60 5.99 5.24
N GLU A 74 1.87 5.61 5.34
CA GLU A 74 2.89 6.00 4.36
C GLU A 74 2.58 5.42 2.98
N CYS A 75 2.12 4.18 2.89
CA CYS A 75 1.68 3.59 1.63
C CYS A 75 0.53 4.39 1.02
N ARG A 76 -0.45 4.79 1.81
CA ARG A 76 -1.59 5.60 1.35
C ARG A 76 -1.16 6.96 0.83
N ASP A 77 -0.23 7.60 1.53
CA ASP A 77 0.28 8.91 1.13
C ASP A 77 0.99 8.83 -0.23
N LEU A 78 1.80 7.80 -0.44
CA LEU A 78 2.48 7.60 -1.72
C LEU A 78 1.51 7.18 -2.83
N LEU A 79 0.49 6.37 -2.52
CA LEU A 79 -0.53 5.97 -3.50
C LEU A 79 -1.37 7.13 -4.01
N ARG A 80 -1.52 8.20 -3.24
CA ARG A 80 -2.16 9.43 -3.72
C ARG A 80 -1.36 10.13 -4.81
N ARG A 81 -0.04 9.95 -4.78
CA ARG A 81 0.89 10.58 -5.73
C ARG A 81 1.19 9.71 -6.93
N SER A 82 1.13 8.39 -6.77
CA SER A 82 1.52 7.45 -7.82
C SER A 82 0.74 6.14 -7.68
N ARG A 83 0.23 5.65 -8.80
CA ARG A 83 -0.44 4.34 -8.85
C ARG A 83 0.62 3.28 -9.21
N ASP A 84 1.14 2.62 -8.21
CA ASP A 84 2.26 1.69 -8.30
C ASP A 84 1.84 0.34 -7.73
N ILE A 85 2.11 -0.74 -8.45
CA ILE A 85 1.71 -2.09 -8.03
C ILE A 85 2.45 -2.52 -6.75
N THR A 86 3.70 -2.13 -6.60
CA THR A 86 4.48 -2.43 -5.40
C THR A 86 3.87 -1.77 -4.17
N LEU A 87 3.47 -0.51 -4.28
CA LEU A 87 2.78 0.20 -3.21
C LEU A 87 1.45 -0.45 -2.84
N LEU A 88 0.70 -0.91 -3.84
CA LEU A 88 -0.57 -1.62 -3.62
C LEU A 88 -0.33 -2.93 -2.86
N VAL A 89 0.71 -3.67 -3.21
CA VAL A 89 1.07 -4.92 -2.52
C VAL A 89 1.51 -4.63 -1.07
N TRP A 90 2.32 -3.61 -0.85
CA TRP A 90 2.72 -3.22 0.51
C TRP A 90 1.52 -2.79 1.35
N TRP A 91 0.63 -1.99 0.78
CA TRP A 91 -0.61 -1.61 1.45
C TRP A 91 -1.48 -2.83 1.77
N LEU A 92 -1.62 -3.77 0.83
CA LEU A 92 -2.34 -5.02 1.05
C LEU A 92 -1.78 -5.80 2.23
N ARG A 93 -0.46 -5.91 2.32
CA ARG A 93 0.20 -6.57 3.46
C ARG A 93 -0.15 -5.90 4.78
N CYS A 94 -0.18 -4.58 4.82
CA CYS A 94 -0.61 -3.84 6.00
C CYS A 94 -2.08 -4.15 6.37
N ARG A 95 -2.95 -4.25 5.37
CA ARG A 95 -4.36 -4.59 5.59
C ARG A 95 -4.52 -6.01 6.15
N VAL A 96 -3.74 -6.95 5.67
CA VAL A 96 -3.75 -8.32 6.20
C VAL A 96 -3.31 -8.35 7.66
N HIS A 97 -2.29 -7.59 8.02
CA HIS A 97 -1.86 -7.47 9.41
C HIS A 97 -2.91 -6.81 10.31
N ALA A 98 -3.66 -5.86 9.77
CA ALA A 98 -4.68 -5.14 10.54
C ALA A 98 -5.95 -5.97 10.73
N CYS A 99 -6.41 -6.65 9.69
CA CYS A 99 -7.74 -7.27 9.63
C CYS A 99 -7.75 -8.72 9.12
N GLY A 100 -6.59 -9.36 8.99
CA GLY A 100 -6.52 -10.76 8.54
C GLY A 100 -7.18 -11.00 7.19
N ALA A 101 -7.99 -12.04 7.10
CA ALA A 101 -8.68 -12.42 5.87
C ALA A 101 -9.61 -11.33 5.33
N ASP A 102 -10.26 -10.57 6.20
CA ASP A 102 -11.10 -9.44 5.79
C ASP A 102 -10.26 -8.34 5.14
N GLY A 103 -9.09 -8.07 5.68
CA GLY A 103 -8.15 -7.13 5.10
C GLY A 103 -7.65 -7.57 3.73
N LEU A 104 -7.38 -8.86 3.57
CA LEU A 104 -6.99 -9.44 2.29
C LEU A 104 -8.10 -9.29 1.25
N GLU A 105 -9.33 -9.64 1.60
CA GLU A 105 -10.48 -9.51 0.69
C GLU A 105 -10.68 -8.06 0.23
N GLN A 106 -10.72 -7.13 1.17
CA GLN A 106 -10.88 -5.71 0.88
C GLN A 106 -9.76 -5.18 -0.01
N GLY A 107 -8.52 -5.53 0.34
CA GLY A 107 -7.35 -5.10 -0.40
C GLY A 107 -7.32 -5.62 -1.83
N LEU A 108 -7.66 -6.90 -2.02
CA LEU A 108 -7.73 -7.50 -3.35
C LEU A 108 -8.82 -6.86 -4.21
N ARG A 109 -9.95 -6.49 -3.62
CA ARG A 109 -11.02 -5.78 -4.34
C ARG A 109 -10.54 -4.42 -4.84
N VAL A 110 -9.85 -3.68 -3.98
CA VAL A 110 -9.28 -2.38 -4.36
C VAL A 110 -8.25 -2.54 -5.46
N MET A 111 -7.32 -3.49 -5.32
CA MET A 111 -6.31 -3.77 -6.34
C MET A 111 -6.94 -4.15 -7.67
N GLN A 112 -7.94 -5.01 -7.66
CA GLN A 112 -8.66 -5.39 -8.88
C GLN A 112 -9.29 -4.17 -9.54
N ARG A 113 -9.90 -3.29 -8.76
CA ARG A 113 -10.52 -2.07 -9.28
C ARG A 113 -9.50 -1.11 -9.91
N VAL A 114 -8.35 -0.95 -9.27
CA VAL A 114 -7.26 -0.13 -9.79
C VAL A 114 -6.72 -0.71 -11.10
N LEU A 115 -6.48 -2.02 -11.14
CA LEU A 115 -5.95 -2.68 -12.33
C LEU A 115 -6.93 -2.66 -13.49
N ARG A 116 -8.23 -2.76 -13.23
CA ARG A 116 -9.25 -2.64 -14.29
C ARG A 116 -9.34 -1.23 -14.84
N ALA A 117 -9.24 -0.23 -13.98
CA ALA A 117 -9.37 1.17 -14.38
C ALA A 117 -8.09 1.71 -15.04
N LEU A 118 -6.92 1.36 -14.52
CA LEU A 118 -5.64 1.98 -14.90
C LEU A 118 -4.60 0.99 -15.43
N GLY A 119 -4.93 -0.29 -15.57
CA GLY A 119 -4.02 -1.41 -15.78
C GLY A 119 -2.75 -1.13 -16.59
N ALA A 120 -2.90 -0.60 -17.81
CA ALA A 120 -1.76 -0.32 -18.70
C ALA A 120 -0.85 0.79 -18.19
N HIS A 121 -1.33 1.62 -17.29
CA HIS A 121 -0.61 2.79 -16.79
C HIS A 121 0.02 2.59 -15.41
N VAL A 122 -0.41 1.57 -14.66
CA VAL A 122 0.12 1.29 -13.32
C VAL A 122 1.62 0.98 -13.40
N HIS A 123 2.41 1.64 -12.56
CA HIS A 123 3.86 1.42 -12.53
C HIS A 123 4.19 0.04 -11.97
N PRO A 124 5.23 -0.61 -12.50
CA PRO A 124 5.67 -1.94 -12.05
C PRO A 124 6.29 -1.94 -10.67
#